data_4c573a4a26058010475b90ef2e95f333
#
_entry.id   4c573a4a26058010475b90ef2e95f333
#
_cell.length_a   1.000
_cell.length_b   1.000
_cell.length_c   1.000
_cell.angle_alpha   90.00
_cell.angle_beta   90.00
_cell.angle_gamma   90.00
#
_symmetry.space_group_name_H-M   'P 1'
#
loop_
_entity.id
_entity.type
_entity.pdbx_description
1 polymer ?
#
loop_
_entity_poly.entity_id
_entity_poly.type
_entity_poly.pdbx_seq_one_letter_code
_entity_poly.pdbx_strand_id
1 'polypeptide(L)'
;MLSMRHSGYTLVELMVTVAVLSIIAGVVVPGARGFINHSILTKEINELSALARLARFKAMEEQTEVVMCPSSDYTHCISNWTYPSMAFYDVDGNGKRGTNETLLSSTEKLHSSVKIKAPSQALVFDARGGANVTTTLTICDDTSKADKAVGLIINGYGKIAIAQDSDDDGINENHAGAALSCS
;
A
#
# COMPACT_ATOMS: atom_id res chain seq x y z
N MET A 1 -42.36 -3.78 45.14
CA MET A 1 -42.26 -3.00 43.89
C MET A 1 -41.37 -1.82 44.15
N LEU A 2 -40.14 -1.86 43.66
CA LEU A 2 -39.18 -0.74 43.75
C LEU A 2 -39.55 0.27 42.66
N SER A 3 -40.05 1.44 43.03
CA SER A 3 -40.30 2.54 42.12
C SER A 3 -38.95 3.13 41.70
N MET A 4 -38.52 2.90 40.43
CA MET A 4 -37.38 3.58 39.87
C MET A 4 -37.75 5.04 39.67
N ARG A 5 -37.12 5.94 40.46
CA ARG A 5 -37.18 7.40 40.23
C ARG A 5 -36.39 7.73 38.95
N HIS A 6 -37.06 8.11 37.90
CA HIS A 6 -36.46 8.68 36.71
C HIS A 6 -36.17 10.16 37.03
N SER A 7 -34.87 10.46 37.19
CA SER A 7 -34.41 11.85 37.23
C SER A 7 -34.27 12.36 35.78
N GLY A 8 -34.96 13.41 35.42
CA GLY A 8 -34.82 14.08 34.13
C GLY A 8 -33.58 14.96 34.10
N TYR A 9 -33.00 15.14 32.94
CA TYR A 9 -31.87 16.09 32.72
C TYR A 9 -32.36 17.54 32.77
N THR A 10 -31.51 18.43 33.30
CA THR A 10 -31.81 19.87 33.29
C THR A 10 -31.44 20.45 31.92
N LEU A 11 -32.09 21.55 31.53
CA LEU A 11 -31.81 22.27 30.28
C LEU A 11 -30.34 22.75 30.24
N VAL A 12 -29.81 23.20 31.38
CA VAL A 12 -28.40 23.62 31.49
C VAL A 12 -27.42 22.49 31.27
N GLU A 13 -27.70 21.30 31.80
CA GLU A 13 -26.87 20.12 31.61
C GLU A 13 -26.81 19.70 30.14
N LEU A 14 -27.93 19.80 29.42
CA LEU A 14 -27.98 19.50 27.99
C LEU A 14 -27.22 20.57 27.16
N MET A 15 -27.31 21.87 27.54
CA MET A 15 -26.55 22.93 26.88
C MET A 15 -25.02 22.74 27.06
N VAL A 16 -24.59 22.41 28.28
CA VAL A 16 -23.17 22.17 28.56
C VAL A 16 -22.65 20.92 27.81
N THR A 17 -23.42 19.83 27.79
CA THR A 17 -22.99 18.62 27.04
C THR A 17 -22.86 18.86 25.55
N VAL A 18 -23.81 19.59 24.93
CA VAL A 18 -23.73 19.91 23.50
C VAL A 18 -22.57 20.89 23.23
N ALA A 19 -22.30 21.86 24.10
CA ALA A 19 -21.16 22.75 23.94
C ALA A 19 -19.81 21.99 24.00
N VAL A 20 -19.64 21.08 24.95
CA VAL A 20 -18.43 20.25 25.07
C VAL A 20 -18.28 19.34 23.86
N LEU A 21 -19.35 18.66 23.41
CA LEU A 21 -19.33 17.82 22.23
C LEU A 21 -18.95 18.61 20.96
N SER A 22 -19.44 19.83 20.82
CA SER A 22 -19.12 20.71 19.68
C SER A 22 -17.63 21.07 19.63
N ILE A 23 -17.02 21.36 20.79
CA ILE A 23 -15.58 21.66 20.90
C ILE A 23 -14.76 20.41 20.53
N ILE A 24 -15.11 19.24 21.11
CA ILE A 24 -14.43 17.98 20.82
C ILE A 24 -14.52 17.64 19.33
N ALA A 25 -15.70 17.73 18.73
CA ALA A 25 -15.91 17.46 17.32
C ALA A 25 -15.08 18.41 16.43
N GLY A 26 -14.99 19.69 16.79
CA GLY A 26 -14.22 20.67 16.02
C GLY A 26 -12.70 20.44 16.00
N VAL A 27 -12.15 19.78 17.02
CA VAL A 27 -10.70 19.52 17.14
C VAL A 27 -10.36 18.11 16.65
N VAL A 28 -11.14 17.10 17.03
CA VAL A 28 -10.83 15.68 16.78
C VAL A 28 -11.05 15.30 15.31
N VAL A 29 -12.12 15.79 14.68
CA VAL A 29 -12.47 15.40 13.31
C VAL A 29 -11.39 15.77 12.28
N PRO A 30 -10.83 17.00 12.25
CA PRO A 30 -9.76 17.32 11.29
C PRO A 30 -8.46 16.52 11.54
N GLY A 31 -8.12 16.25 12.79
CA GLY A 31 -6.94 15.42 13.13
C GLY A 31 -7.07 13.97 12.71
N ALA A 32 -8.26 13.39 12.80
CA ALA A 32 -8.52 12.00 12.46
C ALA A 32 -8.29 11.69 10.96
N ARG A 33 -8.55 12.63 10.05
CA ARG A 33 -8.34 12.44 8.61
C ARG A 33 -6.89 12.17 8.25
N GLY A 34 -5.95 12.91 8.84
CA GLY A 34 -4.52 12.71 8.60
C GLY A 34 -4.06 11.33 9.07
N PHE A 35 -4.55 10.88 10.22
CA PHE A 35 -4.24 9.55 10.76
C PHE A 35 -4.81 8.43 9.88
N ILE A 36 -6.05 8.55 9.39
CA ILE A 36 -6.68 7.57 8.52
C ILE A 36 -5.90 7.45 7.20
N ASN A 37 -5.56 8.57 6.56
CA ASN A 37 -4.80 8.56 5.31
C ASN A 37 -3.43 7.89 5.47
N HIS A 38 -2.71 8.21 6.54
CA HIS A 38 -1.43 7.55 6.84
C HIS A 38 -1.59 6.04 7.06
N SER A 39 -2.66 5.61 7.75
CA SER A 39 -2.95 4.19 7.96
C SER A 39 -3.25 3.46 6.65
N ILE A 40 -3.96 4.11 5.72
CA ILE A 40 -4.24 3.55 4.39
C ILE A 40 -2.93 3.40 3.60
N LEU A 41 -2.08 4.43 3.52
CA LEU A 41 -0.80 4.35 2.82
C LEU A 41 0.10 3.24 3.39
N THR A 42 0.14 3.12 4.73
CA THR A 42 0.90 2.08 5.42
C THR A 42 0.36 0.67 5.10
N LYS A 43 -0.96 0.49 5.05
CA LYS A 43 -1.59 -0.77 4.64
C LYS A 43 -1.15 -1.14 3.22
N GLU A 44 -1.35 -0.24 2.27
CA GLU A 44 -1.08 -0.50 0.84
C GLU A 44 0.40 -0.84 0.59
N ILE A 45 1.34 -0.10 1.19
CA ILE A 45 2.77 -0.37 1.01
C ILE A 45 3.18 -1.70 1.64
N ASN A 46 2.58 -2.07 2.78
CA ASN A 46 2.85 -3.33 3.45
C ASN A 46 2.33 -4.53 2.65
N GLU A 47 1.13 -4.42 2.05
CA GLU A 47 0.59 -5.47 1.18
C GLU A 47 1.47 -5.71 -0.05
N LEU A 48 1.89 -4.64 -0.74
CA LEU A 48 2.81 -4.75 -1.89
C LEU A 48 4.18 -5.30 -1.46
N SER A 49 4.70 -4.87 -0.32
CA SER A 49 5.96 -5.38 0.23
C SER A 49 5.88 -6.87 0.58
N ALA A 50 4.78 -7.29 1.20
CA ALA A 50 4.55 -8.69 1.54
C ALA A 50 4.46 -9.56 0.28
N LEU A 51 3.71 -9.10 -0.74
CA LEU A 51 3.58 -9.82 -2.01
C LEU A 51 4.93 -9.94 -2.74
N ALA A 52 5.72 -8.84 -2.80
CA ALA A 52 7.03 -8.84 -3.43
C ALA A 52 8.02 -9.78 -2.70
N ARG A 53 8.01 -9.78 -1.36
CA ARG A 53 8.84 -10.68 -0.55
C ARG A 53 8.44 -12.14 -0.74
N LEU A 54 7.14 -12.42 -0.80
CA LEU A 54 6.63 -13.76 -1.09
C LEU A 54 7.05 -14.21 -2.48
N ALA A 55 6.87 -13.37 -3.50
CA ALA A 55 7.27 -13.66 -4.88
C ALA A 55 8.77 -14.02 -4.96
N ARG A 56 9.63 -13.18 -4.39
CA ARG A 56 11.07 -13.43 -4.32
C ARG A 56 11.41 -14.73 -3.58
N PHE A 57 10.79 -14.94 -2.42
CA PHE A 57 11.04 -16.15 -1.62
C PHE A 57 10.67 -17.42 -2.40
N LYS A 58 9.49 -17.41 -3.04
CA LYS A 58 9.00 -18.54 -3.84
C LYS A 58 9.82 -18.78 -5.09
N ALA A 59 10.35 -17.74 -5.73
CA ALA A 59 11.26 -17.89 -6.86
C ALA A 59 12.53 -18.65 -6.46
N MET A 60 13.12 -18.32 -5.30
CA MET A 60 14.31 -19.00 -4.78
C MET A 60 14.00 -20.41 -4.27
N GLU A 61 12.85 -20.63 -3.64
CA GLU A 61 12.45 -21.93 -3.08
C GLU A 61 12.23 -22.96 -4.19
N GLU A 62 11.48 -22.60 -5.23
CA GLU A 62 11.13 -23.50 -6.32
C GLU A 62 12.08 -23.42 -7.53
N GLN A 63 13.14 -22.57 -7.43
CA GLN A 63 14.14 -22.39 -8.47
C GLN A 63 13.52 -22.05 -9.85
N THR A 64 12.45 -21.24 -9.85
CA THR A 64 11.71 -20.84 -11.05
C THR A 64 11.42 -19.34 -11.03
N GLU A 65 11.04 -18.76 -12.15
CA GLU A 65 10.64 -17.36 -12.19
C GLU A 65 9.28 -17.16 -11.55
N VAL A 66 9.15 -16.05 -10.80
CA VAL A 66 7.89 -15.58 -10.24
C VAL A 66 7.64 -14.16 -10.74
N VAL A 67 6.51 -13.99 -11.39
CA VAL A 67 6.04 -12.70 -11.89
C VAL A 67 5.11 -12.06 -10.86
N MET A 68 5.34 -10.77 -10.57
CA MET A 68 4.44 -9.92 -9.81
C MET A 68 3.98 -8.76 -10.69
N CYS A 69 2.68 -8.65 -10.90
CA CYS A 69 2.09 -7.60 -11.73
C CYS A 69 0.65 -7.27 -11.31
N PRO A 70 0.13 -6.09 -11.68
CA PRO A 70 -1.29 -5.81 -11.54
C PRO A 70 -2.10 -6.59 -12.57
N SER A 71 -3.31 -7.00 -12.18
CA SER A 71 -4.23 -7.78 -13.03
C SER A 71 -5.68 -7.45 -12.69
N SER A 72 -6.54 -7.49 -13.72
CA SER A 72 -7.99 -7.37 -13.54
C SER A 72 -8.72 -8.70 -13.51
N ASP A 73 -8.08 -9.78 -13.96
CA ASP A 73 -8.66 -11.11 -14.16
C ASP A 73 -7.81 -12.24 -13.54
N TYR A 74 -6.69 -11.88 -12.90
CA TYR A 74 -5.69 -12.81 -12.34
C TYR A 74 -5.09 -13.79 -13.36
N THR A 75 -5.14 -13.42 -14.64
CA THR A 75 -4.57 -14.20 -15.75
C THR A 75 -3.56 -13.35 -16.54
N HIS A 76 -3.89 -12.11 -16.85
CA HIS A 76 -3.07 -11.24 -17.68
C HIS A 76 -2.49 -10.08 -16.85
N CYS A 77 -1.21 -9.82 -17.02
CA CYS A 77 -0.58 -8.62 -16.49
C CYS A 77 -1.03 -7.38 -17.26
N ILE A 78 -1.32 -6.32 -16.54
CA ILE A 78 -1.62 -4.99 -17.08
C ILE A 78 -0.61 -3.97 -16.52
N SER A 79 -0.57 -2.76 -17.04
CA SER A 79 0.35 -1.72 -16.54
C SER A 79 -0.26 -0.83 -15.44
N ASN A 80 -1.53 -0.99 -15.13
CA ASN A 80 -2.24 -0.16 -14.17
C ASN A 80 -2.23 -0.77 -12.75
N TRP A 81 -1.32 -0.30 -11.92
CA TRP A 81 -1.13 -0.76 -10.54
C TRP A 81 -2.24 -0.34 -9.55
N THR A 82 -3.29 0.33 -9.99
CA THR A 82 -4.49 0.55 -9.17
C THR A 82 -5.36 -0.70 -9.06
N TYR A 83 -5.17 -1.66 -9.96
CA TYR A 83 -5.80 -2.98 -9.89
C TYR A 83 -5.10 -3.88 -8.88
N PRO A 84 -5.73 -4.96 -8.42
CA PRO A 84 -5.08 -5.96 -7.59
C PRO A 84 -3.76 -6.41 -8.19
N SER A 85 -2.72 -6.51 -7.37
CA SER A 85 -1.45 -7.10 -7.80
C SER A 85 -1.46 -8.60 -7.50
N MET A 86 -1.00 -9.41 -8.43
CA MET A 86 -0.86 -10.86 -8.27
C MET A 86 0.59 -11.28 -8.35
N ALA A 87 0.92 -12.41 -7.72
CA ALA A 87 2.19 -13.11 -7.90
C ALA A 87 1.90 -14.55 -8.31
N PHE A 88 2.59 -15.06 -9.34
CA PHE A 88 2.40 -16.40 -9.86
C PHE A 88 3.73 -16.98 -10.37
N TYR A 89 3.83 -18.33 -10.45
CA TYR A 89 4.94 -18.99 -11.11
C TYR A 89 4.82 -18.83 -12.61
N ASP A 90 5.87 -18.33 -13.25
CA ASP A 90 5.99 -18.22 -14.71
C ASP A 90 6.99 -19.29 -15.20
N VAL A 91 6.48 -20.49 -15.39
CA VAL A 91 7.32 -21.67 -15.69
C VAL A 91 7.83 -21.66 -17.13
N ASP A 92 7.07 -21.08 -18.04
CA ASP A 92 7.41 -21.01 -19.46
C ASP A 92 8.06 -19.66 -19.87
N GLY A 93 8.18 -18.71 -18.93
CA GLY A 93 8.85 -17.43 -19.13
C GLY A 93 8.11 -16.46 -20.06
N ASN A 94 6.79 -16.62 -20.23
CA ASN A 94 6.00 -15.82 -21.17
C ASN A 94 5.38 -14.56 -20.55
N GLY A 95 5.48 -14.37 -19.22
CA GLY A 95 4.94 -13.24 -18.47
C GLY A 95 3.41 -13.23 -18.33
N LYS A 96 2.75 -14.35 -18.62
CA LYS A 96 1.30 -14.52 -18.51
C LYS A 96 1.02 -15.76 -17.66
N ARG A 97 0.01 -15.66 -16.82
CA ARG A 97 -0.38 -16.81 -16.01
C ARG A 97 -1.19 -17.81 -16.84
N GLY A 98 -0.56 -18.91 -17.21
CA GLY A 98 -1.18 -20.06 -17.88
C GLY A 98 -2.05 -20.90 -16.94
N THR A 99 -2.83 -21.85 -17.52
CA THR A 99 -3.73 -22.74 -16.75
C THR A 99 -2.98 -23.67 -15.79
N ASN A 100 -1.73 -23.98 -16.09
CA ASN A 100 -0.88 -24.87 -15.30
C ASN A 100 0.04 -24.11 -14.32
N GLU A 101 -0.10 -22.78 -14.27
CA GLU A 101 0.71 -21.92 -13.43
C GLU A 101 -0.05 -21.47 -12.19
N THR A 102 0.57 -21.73 -11.05
CA THR A 102 -0.07 -21.49 -9.76
C THR A 102 -0.03 -20.00 -9.38
N LEU A 103 -1.19 -19.44 -9.06
CA LEU A 103 -1.29 -18.16 -8.38
C LEU A 103 -0.82 -18.34 -6.92
N LEU A 104 0.20 -17.61 -6.52
CA LEU A 104 0.77 -17.67 -5.17
C LEU A 104 -0.03 -16.82 -4.19
N SER A 105 -0.32 -15.60 -4.56
CA SER A 105 -1.08 -14.63 -3.76
C SER A 105 -1.50 -13.44 -4.61
N SER A 106 -2.41 -12.64 -4.05
CA SER A 106 -2.81 -11.35 -4.63
C SER A 106 -3.14 -10.34 -3.53
N THR A 107 -3.01 -9.05 -3.87
CA THR A 107 -3.52 -7.96 -3.02
C THR A 107 -4.97 -7.65 -3.35
N GLU A 108 -5.60 -6.82 -2.54
CA GLU A 108 -6.84 -6.15 -2.90
C GLU A 108 -6.58 -5.04 -3.93
N LYS A 109 -7.65 -4.52 -4.49
CA LYS A 109 -7.59 -3.30 -5.31
C LYS A 109 -7.16 -2.13 -4.45
N LEU A 110 -6.26 -1.29 -4.98
CA LEU A 110 -5.76 -0.10 -4.30
C LEU A 110 -6.93 0.79 -3.83
N HIS A 111 -6.82 1.32 -2.63
CA HIS A 111 -7.86 2.20 -2.07
C HIS A 111 -8.07 3.42 -2.97
N SER A 112 -9.31 3.86 -3.15
CA SER A 112 -9.68 4.92 -4.11
C SER A 112 -9.07 6.30 -3.80
N SER A 113 -8.65 6.55 -2.55
CA SER A 113 -7.96 7.79 -2.14
C SER A 113 -6.45 7.73 -2.37
N VAL A 114 -5.94 6.66 -2.97
CA VAL A 114 -4.50 6.44 -3.14
C VAL A 114 -4.15 6.42 -4.62
N LYS A 115 -3.04 7.04 -4.97
CA LYS A 115 -2.43 7.00 -6.31
C LYS A 115 -1.12 6.22 -6.22
N ILE A 116 -0.79 5.50 -7.28
CA ILE A 116 0.46 4.76 -7.37
C ILE A 116 1.22 5.13 -8.65
N LYS A 117 2.50 5.41 -8.50
CA LYS A 117 3.48 5.54 -9.58
C LYS A 117 4.40 4.33 -9.51
N ALA A 118 4.38 3.52 -10.56
CA ALA A 118 5.10 2.25 -10.61
C ALA A 118 5.57 1.98 -12.04
N PRO A 119 6.48 1.01 -12.26
CA PRO A 119 6.93 0.65 -13.60
C PRO A 119 5.76 0.13 -14.45
N SER A 120 5.82 0.38 -15.76
CA SER A 120 4.82 -0.14 -16.70
C SER A 120 4.95 -1.64 -16.96
N GLN A 121 6.11 -2.20 -16.65
CA GLN A 121 6.41 -3.63 -16.83
C GLN A 121 6.17 -4.41 -15.53
N ALA A 122 5.95 -5.72 -15.69
CA ALA A 122 5.87 -6.65 -14.56
C ALA A 122 7.23 -6.75 -13.84
N LEU A 123 7.17 -7.01 -12.55
CA LEU A 123 8.33 -7.36 -11.74
C LEU A 123 8.54 -8.87 -11.82
N VAL A 124 9.72 -9.30 -12.21
CA VAL A 124 10.07 -10.72 -12.31
C VAL A 124 11.21 -11.00 -11.34
N PHE A 125 11.01 -11.98 -10.47
CA PHE A 125 12.05 -12.48 -9.57
C PHE A 125 12.60 -13.80 -10.11
N ASP A 126 13.91 -13.88 -10.27
CA ASP A 126 14.60 -15.09 -10.78
C ASP A 126 14.88 -16.09 -9.65
N ALA A 127 15.29 -17.30 -10.04
CA ALA A 127 15.63 -18.41 -9.12
C ALA A 127 16.76 -18.07 -8.11
N ARG A 128 17.55 -17.02 -8.36
CA ARG A 128 18.59 -16.54 -7.45
C ARG A 128 18.09 -15.45 -6.52
N GLY A 129 16.84 -15.02 -6.71
CA GLY A 129 16.18 -13.97 -5.95
C GLY A 129 16.54 -12.56 -6.43
N GLY A 130 17.11 -12.41 -7.61
CA GLY A 130 17.27 -11.14 -8.31
C GLY A 130 15.94 -10.65 -8.87
N ALA A 131 15.86 -9.35 -9.17
CA ALA A 131 14.72 -8.76 -9.86
C ALA A 131 15.13 -8.24 -11.23
N ASN A 132 14.24 -8.33 -12.22
CA ASN A 132 14.49 -7.88 -13.60
C ASN A 132 14.71 -6.37 -13.73
N VAL A 133 14.36 -5.59 -12.72
CA VAL A 133 14.46 -4.13 -12.73
C VAL A 133 14.74 -3.57 -11.35
N THR A 134 15.54 -2.51 -11.27
CA THR A 134 15.63 -1.65 -10.08
C THR A 134 14.57 -0.55 -10.20
N THR A 135 13.66 -0.48 -9.24
CA THR A 135 12.52 0.44 -9.30
C THR A 135 12.04 0.86 -7.91
N THR A 136 11.23 1.91 -7.88
CA THR A 136 10.47 2.32 -6.70
C THR A 136 8.99 2.43 -7.07
N LEU A 137 8.16 1.70 -6.35
CA LEU A 137 6.72 1.90 -6.38
C LEU A 137 6.39 3.00 -5.37
N THR A 138 5.92 4.14 -5.85
CA THR A 138 5.57 5.30 -4.99
C THR A 138 4.07 5.37 -4.81
N ILE A 139 3.62 5.41 -3.56
CA ILE A 139 2.21 5.50 -3.19
C ILE A 139 1.97 6.86 -2.55
N CYS A 140 0.97 7.57 -3.05
CA CYS A 140 0.60 8.92 -2.64
C CYS A 140 -0.87 8.95 -2.20
N ASP A 141 -1.20 9.83 -1.26
CA ASP A 141 -2.59 10.14 -0.93
C ASP A 141 -3.24 11.05 -2.00
N ASP A 142 -4.50 11.36 -1.83
CA ASP A 142 -5.28 12.23 -2.70
C ASP A 142 -4.74 13.68 -2.75
N THR A 143 -3.99 14.12 -1.72
CA THR A 143 -3.35 15.44 -1.69
C THR A 143 -2.13 15.51 -2.60
N SER A 144 -1.57 14.37 -3.02
CA SER A 144 -0.40 14.23 -3.88
C SER A 144 0.82 15.02 -3.38
N LYS A 145 0.97 15.16 -2.06
CA LYS A 145 2.13 15.79 -1.43
C LYS A 145 3.27 14.79 -1.27
N ALA A 146 4.47 15.20 -1.63
CA ALA A 146 5.67 14.37 -1.57
C ALA A 146 6.05 13.99 -0.13
N ASP A 147 5.84 14.89 0.84
CA ASP A 147 6.12 14.68 2.27
C ASP A 147 5.28 13.56 2.91
N LYS A 148 4.23 13.12 2.24
CA LYS A 148 3.37 12.01 2.67
C LYS A 148 3.52 10.75 1.81
N ALA A 149 4.33 10.82 0.78
CA ALA A 149 4.56 9.69 -0.10
C ALA A 149 5.29 8.55 0.62
N VAL A 150 4.88 7.33 0.36
CA VAL A 150 5.59 6.13 0.79
C VAL A 150 6.09 5.38 -0.44
N GLY A 151 7.26 4.76 -0.34
CA GLY A 151 7.88 4.06 -1.46
C GLY A 151 8.30 2.65 -1.12
N LEU A 152 8.11 1.71 -2.05
CA LEU A 152 8.67 0.37 -2.01
C LEU A 152 9.81 0.29 -3.01
N ILE A 153 11.03 0.15 -2.52
CA ILE A 153 12.24 0.02 -3.32
C ILE A 153 12.50 -1.46 -3.57
N ILE A 154 12.66 -1.83 -4.83
CA ILE A 154 13.09 -3.16 -5.28
C ILE A 154 14.31 -2.95 -6.15
N ASN A 155 15.45 -3.51 -5.78
CA ASN A 155 16.66 -3.41 -6.60
C ASN A 155 16.94 -4.71 -7.40
N GLY A 156 17.82 -4.64 -8.39
CA GLY A 156 18.16 -5.78 -9.26
C GLY A 156 18.72 -7.01 -8.52
N TYR A 157 19.25 -6.84 -7.29
CA TYR A 157 19.66 -7.96 -6.43
C TYR A 157 18.50 -8.53 -5.60
N GLY A 158 17.28 -8.05 -5.82
CA GLY A 158 16.08 -8.47 -5.11
C GLY A 158 15.95 -7.95 -3.68
N LYS A 159 16.74 -6.95 -3.27
CA LYS A 159 16.50 -6.28 -1.97
C LYS A 159 15.19 -5.50 -2.05
N ILE A 160 14.31 -5.75 -1.11
CA ILE A 160 13.01 -5.10 -0.98
C ILE A 160 13.02 -4.29 0.32
N ALA A 161 12.87 -2.97 0.22
CA ALA A 161 12.92 -2.05 1.34
C ALA A 161 11.84 -0.96 1.20
N ILE A 162 11.33 -0.47 2.32
CA ILE A 162 10.51 0.73 2.34
C ILE A 162 11.45 1.94 2.26
N ALA A 163 11.09 2.92 1.43
CA ALA A 163 11.79 4.19 1.30
C ALA A 163 11.86 4.92 2.65
N GLN A 164 12.94 5.59 2.88
CA GLN A 164 13.20 6.35 4.12
C GLN A 164 13.74 7.72 3.76
N ASP A 165 13.49 8.71 4.60
CA ASP A 165 14.12 10.03 4.54
C ASP A 165 15.57 9.88 5.03
N SER A 166 16.53 10.07 4.15
CA SER A 166 17.94 9.86 4.42
C SER A 166 18.75 11.16 4.54
N ASP A 167 18.16 12.29 4.13
CA ASP A 167 18.77 13.62 4.21
C ASP A 167 18.04 14.59 5.15
N ASP A 168 17.01 14.09 5.86
CA ASP A 168 16.22 14.82 6.86
C ASP A 168 15.44 16.04 6.27
N ASP A 169 15.06 15.97 4.99
CA ASP A 169 14.25 17.02 4.34
C ASP A 169 12.73 16.82 4.53
N GLY A 170 12.32 15.71 5.16
CA GLY A 170 10.95 15.32 5.41
C GLY A 170 10.29 14.55 4.26
N ILE A 171 11.03 14.16 3.22
CA ILE A 171 10.56 13.39 2.08
C ILE A 171 11.41 12.11 1.96
N ASN A 172 10.76 10.97 1.77
CA ASN A 172 11.47 9.72 1.55
C ASN A 172 12.13 9.68 0.16
N GLU A 173 13.27 8.99 0.02
CA GLU A 173 13.99 8.85 -1.25
C GLU A 173 13.61 7.57 -2.00
N ASN A 174 13.73 7.65 -3.33
CA ASN A 174 13.62 6.50 -4.23
C ASN A 174 14.93 5.69 -4.29
N HIS A 175 14.96 4.64 -5.13
CA HIS A 175 16.13 3.77 -5.31
C HIS A 175 17.38 4.51 -5.87
N ALA A 176 17.23 5.69 -6.42
CA ALA A 176 18.33 6.51 -6.94
C ALA A 176 18.79 7.60 -5.97
N GLY A 177 18.20 7.67 -4.76
CA GLY A 177 18.49 8.70 -3.77
C GLY A 177 17.83 10.05 -4.05
N ALA A 178 16.84 10.11 -4.93
CA ALA A 178 16.07 11.32 -5.17
C ALA A 178 14.75 11.29 -4.40
N ALA A 179 14.28 12.45 -3.96
CA ALA A 179 13.00 12.60 -3.26
C ALA A 179 11.84 11.95 -4.02
N LEU A 180 10.92 11.29 -3.32
CA LEU A 180 9.72 10.72 -3.91
C LEU A 180 8.85 11.82 -4.54
N SER A 181 8.22 11.51 -5.67
CA SER A 181 7.33 12.42 -6.39
C SER A 181 6.00 11.76 -6.69
N CYS A 182 4.94 12.51 -6.45
CA CYS A 182 3.55 12.11 -6.70
C CYS A 182 3.00 12.59 -8.05
N SER A 183 3.81 13.28 -8.82
CA SER A 183 3.50 13.82 -10.16
C SER A 183 4.07 12.94 -11.25
#